data_18a3f2fb673f3b1c000ea54d8840c51d
#
_entry.id   18a3f2fb673f3b1c000ea54d8840c51d
#
_cell.length_a   1.000
_cell.length_b   1.000
_cell.length_c   1.000
_cell.angle_alpha   90.00
_cell.angle_beta   90.00
_cell.angle_gamma   90.00
#
_symmetry.space_group_name_H-M   'P 1'
#
loop_
_entity.id
_entity.type
_entity.pdbx_description
1 polymer ?
#
loop_
_entity_poly.entity_id
_entity_poly.type
_entity_poly.pdbx_seq_one_letter_code
_entity_poly.pdbx_strand_id
1 'polypeptide(L)'
;MTRLILKGFLLMLTVGGCATFQTSSESSLPEPLAARPEWTSSEGSWTAQTIAVLPFEDKSHYDGTWNIQGGTAALLGEVLRENAFYTIVPRDSVRAVLEGRSKKERRDDIAAIGRELGADVLITGKIEEFNITRFMAGAQMLGGYRSYASTVRLEASLWRVVDGRELGIIGGEGEVRDRHIGLTFLGRPTQRDRQFYGLNDIEFGSEAFRKTIIGQAMLKALKEIKGKVEEVVTPPSGLKATARPVFVLEVQGDEAYVNAGAEDGIAIGDKFNVYDQGKELRDPSTGEVLGYTDAQKAGAIQIVEVKGAHLSKARIVDGRVEAHFTVRAE
;
A
#
# COMPACT_ATOMS: atom_id res chain seq x y z
N MET A 1 -72.21 22.50 -39.36
CA MET A 1 -73.20 21.64 -38.63
C MET A 1 -72.55 21.28 -37.27
N THR A 2 -72.75 22.10 -36.21
CA THR A 2 -73.82 21.86 -35.19
C THR A 2 -73.52 20.65 -34.31
N ARG A 3 -73.16 20.74 -33.10
CA ARG A 3 -73.70 21.15 -31.76
C ARG A 3 -72.64 20.72 -30.70
N LEU A 4 -72.08 21.47 -29.79
CA LEU A 4 -72.61 22.13 -28.57
C LEU A 4 -73.43 21.25 -27.64
N ILE A 5 -72.95 20.93 -26.43
CA ILE A 5 -73.61 20.80 -25.11
C ILE A 5 -72.43 20.46 -24.11
N LEU A 6 -72.00 21.24 -23.19
CA LEU A 6 -72.33 21.99 -22.00
C LEU A 6 -72.92 21.16 -20.84
N LYS A 7 -72.37 21.37 -19.67
CA LYS A 7 -72.72 21.06 -18.28
C LYS A 7 -71.89 19.88 -17.69
N GLY A 8 -71.35 19.96 -16.50
CA GLY A 8 -71.68 20.84 -15.38
C GLY A 8 -70.64 20.72 -14.25
N PHE A 9 -70.63 21.71 -13.48
CA PHE A 9 -70.03 22.02 -12.21
C PHE A 9 -70.10 20.86 -11.19
N LEU A 10 -68.96 20.58 -10.52
CA LEU A 10 -69.00 20.32 -9.08
C LEU A 10 -67.67 20.66 -8.40
N LEU A 11 -67.73 21.58 -7.50
CA LEU A 11 -66.73 22.05 -6.58
C LEU A 11 -66.63 21.08 -5.40
N MET A 12 -65.40 20.61 -5.03
CA MET A 12 -65.19 20.13 -3.68
C MET A 12 -63.72 20.45 -3.26
N LEU A 13 -63.62 21.34 -2.28
CA LEU A 13 -62.47 21.58 -1.45
C LEU A 13 -62.18 20.33 -0.58
N THR A 14 -60.94 19.89 -0.48
CA THR A 14 -60.37 19.35 0.77
C THR A 14 -58.86 19.49 0.77
N VAL A 15 -58.39 20.33 1.64
CA VAL A 15 -57.41 20.10 2.70
C VAL A 15 -56.04 19.58 2.30
N GLY A 16 -55.08 20.45 2.57
CA GLY A 16 -53.69 20.33 2.87
C GLY A 16 -53.05 18.93 3.04
N GLY A 17 -52.02 18.70 2.26
CA GLY A 17 -51.04 17.68 2.49
C GLY A 17 -49.66 18.28 2.19
N CYS A 18 -48.90 18.60 3.23
CA CYS A 18 -47.47 18.93 3.12
C CYS A 18 -46.77 17.77 2.41
N ALA A 19 -46.36 17.98 1.18
CA ALA A 19 -45.39 17.12 0.53
C ALA A 19 -44.02 17.42 1.18
N THR A 20 -43.62 16.57 2.12
CA THR A 20 -42.24 16.51 2.56
C THR A 20 -41.37 16.05 1.38
N PHE A 21 -40.59 16.96 0.87
CA PHE A 21 -39.48 16.65 -0.02
C PHE A 21 -38.48 15.77 0.76
N GLN A 22 -38.57 14.46 0.58
CA GLN A 22 -37.49 13.55 0.94
C GLN A 22 -36.38 13.72 -0.12
N THR A 23 -35.40 14.52 0.21
CA THR A 23 -34.10 14.47 -0.44
C THR A 23 -33.39 13.19 0.00
N SER A 24 -33.62 12.10 -0.71
CA SER A 24 -32.75 10.92 -0.66
C SER A 24 -31.45 11.23 -1.43
N SER A 25 -30.55 11.98 -0.81
CA SER A 25 -29.14 11.90 -1.10
C SER A 25 -28.55 10.77 -0.25
N GLU A 26 -28.86 9.53 -0.59
CA GLU A 26 -27.97 8.42 -0.24
C GLU A 26 -26.67 8.62 -1.03
N SER A 27 -25.72 9.32 -0.40
CA SER A 27 -24.34 9.12 -0.71
C SER A 27 -24.05 7.67 -0.35
N SER A 28 -23.95 6.81 -1.35
CA SER A 28 -23.38 5.49 -1.21
C SER A 28 -21.93 5.69 -0.75
N LEU A 29 -21.72 5.66 0.57
CA LEU A 29 -20.42 5.40 1.14
C LEU A 29 -19.92 4.11 0.47
N PRO A 30 -18.67 4.05 -0.02
CA PRO A 30 -18.11 2.81 -0.50
C PRO A 30 -18.32 1.76 0.60
N GLU A 31 -18.86 0.63 0.20
CA GLU A 31 -19.06 -0.53 1.05
C GLU A 31 -17.79 -0.77 1.87
N PRO A 32 -17.87 -0.89 3.21
CA PRO A 32 -16.68 -1.07 4.01
C PRO A 32 -15.94 -2.29 3.47
N LEU A 33 -14.64 -2.11 3.15
CA LEU A 33 -13.73 -3.17 2.70
C LEU A 33 -14.09 -4.47 3.42
N ALA A 34 -14.32 -5.51 2.63
CA ALA A 34 -14.81 -6.80 3.09
C ALA A 34 -14.14 -7.20 4.42
N ALA A 35 -14.97 -7.64 5.37
CA ALA A 35 -14.52 -8.04 6.70
C ALA A 35 -13.22 -8.85 6.59
N ARG A 36 -12.23 -8.47 7.39
CA ARG A 36 -10.91 -9.12 7.42
C ARG A 36 -11.05 -10.63 7.38
N PRO A 37 -10.26 -11.32 6.57
CA PRO A 37 -10.43 -12.76 6.39
C PRO A 37 -10.31 -13.52 7.72
N GLU A 38 -11.30 -14.35 8.04
CA GLU A 38 -11.35 -15.16 9.28
C GLU A 38 -10.15 -16.10 9.46
N TRP A 39 -9.40 -16.37 8.38
CA TRP A 39 -8.20 -17.21 8.43
C TRP A 39 -7.03 -16.61 9.22
N THR A 40 -7.09 -15.31 9.53
CA THR A 40 -6.10 -14.66 10.41
C THR A 40 -6.29 -15.00 11.88
N SER A 41 -7.35 -15.71 12.23
CA SER A 41 -7.75 -16.02 13.62
C SER A 41 -7.46 -17.46 14.06
N SER A 42 -6.70 -18.26 13.29
CA SER A 42 -6.32 -19.58 13.77
C SER A 42 -5.28 -19.49 14.88
N GLU A 43 -5.59 -20.16 15.97
CA GLU A 43 -4.90 -20.19 17.25
C GLU A 43 -3.37 -20.25 17.15
N GLY A 44 -2.69 -19.26 17.69
CA GLY A 44 -1.45 -19.49 18.45
C GLY A 44 -0.14 -19.13 17.78
N SER A 45 -0.03 -18.83 16.49
CA SER A 45 1.25 -18.39 15.90
C SER A 45 1.03 -17.69 14.56
N TRP A 46 1.17 -16.38 14.57
CA TRP A 46 1.19 -15.61 13.34
C TRP A 46 2.50 -15.88 12.59
N THR A 47 2.43 -16.63 11.51
CA THR A 47 3.57 -16.83 10.61
C THR A 47 3.60 -15.74 9.55
N ALA A 48 4.80 -15.36 9.14
CA ALA A 48 4.96 -14.44 8.01
C ALA A 48 4.21 -14.97 6.78
N GLN A 49 3.47 -14.10 6.10
CA GLN A 49 2.71 -14.47 4.91
C GLN A 49 3.64 -14.57 3.70
N THR A 50 3.58 -15.70 3.01
CA THR A 50 4.32 -15.87 1.76
C THR A 50 3.48 -15.34 0.60
N ILE A 51 4.00 -14.31 -0.07
CA ILE A 51 3.31 -13.64 -1.17
C ILE A 51 4.02 -13.94 -2.49
N ALA A 52 3.27 -14.40 -3.47
CA ALA A 52 3.74 -14.51 -4.85
C ALA A 52 3.11 -13.41 -5.71
N VAL A 53 3.95 -12.66 -6.44
CA VAL A 53 3.49 -11.63 -7.37
C VAL A 53 3.69 -12.12 -8.79
N LEU A 54 2.60 -12.31 -9.52
CA LEU A 54 2.64 -12.72 -10.92
C LEU A 54 2.88 -11.51 -11.85
N PRO A 55 3.44 -11.74 -13.05
CA PRO A 55 3.56 -10.70 -14.06
C PRO A 55 2.20 -10.06 -14.35
N PHE A 56 2.17 -8.73 -14.38
CA PHE A 56 0.96 -7.96 -14.66
C PHE A 56 0.54 -8.08 -16.13
N GLU A 57 -0.75 -8.04 -16.40
CA GLU A 57 -1.24 -7.92 -17.78
C GLU A 57 -1.12 -6.49 -18.27
N ASP A 58 -0.51 -6.27 -19.42
CA ASP A 58 -0.42 -4.94 -20.03
C ASP A 58 -1.72 -4.59 -20.78
N LYS A 59 -2.41 -3.56 -20.29
CA LYS A 59 -3.57 -2.91 -20.91
C LYS A 59 -3.25 -1.47 -21.34
N SER A 60 -2.06 -0.98 -21.01
CA SER A 60 -1.64 0.39 -21.31
C SER A 60 -1.28 0.61 -22.77
N HIS A 61 -1.20 -0.47 -23.57
CA HIS A 61 -0.72 -0.43 -24.96
C HIS A 61 0.70 0.13 -25.08
N TYR A 62 1.55 -0.13 -24.07
CA TYR A 62 2.95 0.28 -24.13
C TYR A 62 3.69 -0.45 -25.24
N ASP A 63 4.29 0.29 -26.16
CA ASP A 63 4.99 -0.20 -27.37
C ASP A 63 6.53 -0.10 -27.28
N GLY A 64 7.06 0.27 -26.09
CA GLY A 64 8.50 0.38 -25.87
C GLY A 64 9.19 -0.95 -25.63
N THR A 65 10.49 -0.90 -25.34
CA THR A 65 11.37 -2.07 -25.21
C THR A 65 11.34 -2.75 -23.84
N TRP A 66 10.78 -2.11 -22.82
CA TRP A 66 10.77 -2.65 -21.46
C TRP A 66 9.78 -3.80 -21.29
N ASN A 67 10.19 -4.81 -20.56
CA ASN A 67 9.26 -5.81 -20.02
C ASN A 67 8.54 -5.22 -18.80
N ILE A 68 7.54 -4.37 -19.05
CA ILE A 68 6.79 -3.72 -17.96
C ILE A 68 5.98 -4.70 -17.13
N GLN A 69 5.52 -5.81 -17.72
CA GLN A 69 4.72 -6.84 -17.06
C GLN A 69 5.50 -7.51 -15.90
N GLY A 70 6.64 -8.08 -16.22
CA GLY A 70 7.50 -8.73 -15.23
C GLY A 70 8.25 -7.73 -14.34
N GLY A 71 8.58 -6.56 -14.88
CA GLY A 71 9.25 -5.49 -14.15
C GLY A 71 8.38 -4.88 -13.05
N THR A 72 7.09 -4.63 -13.33
CA THR A 72 6.11 -4.15 -12.32
C THR A 72 5.95 -5.15 -11.18
N ALA A 73 5.84 -6.45 -11.50
CA ALA A 73 5.75 -7.49 -10.48
C ALA A 73 7.01 -7.54 -9.59
N ALA A 74 8.21 -7.40 -10.20
CA ALA A 74 9.46 -7.37 -9.45
C ALA A 74 9.55 -6.16 -8.51
N LEU A 75 9.20 -4.96 -9.01
CA LEU A 75 9.19 -3.75 -8.20
C LEU A 75 8.16 -3.81 -7.06
N LEU A 76 6.97 -4.35 -7.32
CA LEU A 76 5.98 -4.56 -6.26
C LEU A 76 6.51 -5.50 -5.19
N GLY A 77 7.14 -6.62 -5.59
CA GLY A 77 7.77 -7.54 -4.66
C GLY A 77 8.86 -6.88 -3.80
N GLU A 78 9.66 -5.98 -4.37
CA GLU A 78 10.66 -5.20 -3.61
C GLU A 78 10.00 -4.28 -2.58
N VAL A 79 8.97 -3.55 -2.99
CA VAL A 79 8.25 -2.62 -2.11
C VAL A 79 7.53 -3.37 -0.98
N LEU A 80 6.98 -4.55 -1.25
CA LEU A 80 6.34 -5.38 -0.23
C LEU A 80 7.34 -5.98 0.77
N ARG A 81 8.61 -6.27 0.37
CA ARG A 81 9.64 -6.77 1.28
C ARG A 81 10.04 -5.79 2.39
N GLU A 82 9.70 -4.51 2.24
CA GLU A 82 9.91 -3.54 3.31
C GLU A 82 9.09 -3.88 4.58
N ASN A 83 8.03 -4.66 4.44
CA ASN A 83 7.23 -5.15 5.55
C ASN A 83 7.74 -6.53 5.99
N ALA A 84 8.18 -6.64 7.25
CA ALA A 84 8.73 -7.88 7.81
C ALA A 84 7.71 -9.03 7.92
N PHE A 85 6.40 -8.72 7.81
CA PHE A 85 5.32 -9.71 7.76
C PHE A 85 5.31 -10.50 6.46
N TYR A 86 5.97 -10.02 5.38
CA TYR A 86 5.88 -10.63 4.07
C TYR A 86 7.18 -11.33 3.66
N THR A 87 7.03 -12.59 3.25
CA THR A 87 8.07 -13.34 2.52
C THR A 87 7.68 -13.35 1.04
N ILE A 88 8.50 -12.76 0.18
CA ILE A 88 8.18 -12.63 -1.24
C ILE A 88 8.83 -13.76 -2.03
N VAL A 89 8.02 -14.53 -2.76
CA VAL A 89 8.48 -15.60 -3.64
C VAL A 89 9.45 -15.05 -4.70
N PRO A 90 10.63 -15.66 -4.90
CA PRO A 90 11.59 -15.22 -5.89
C PRO A 90 11.00 -15.20 -7.32
N ARG A 91 11.35 -14.17 -8.09
CA ARG A 91 10.88 -14.00 -9.48
C ARG A 91 11.18 -15.20 -10.37
N ASP A 92 12.35 -15.83 -10.18
CA ASP A 92 12.75 -16.99 -10.99
C ASP A 92 11.88 -18.21 -10.72
N SER A 93 11.46 -18.41 -9.46
CA SER A 93 10.49 -19.46 -9.09
C SER A 93 9.13 -19.18 -9.75
N VAL A 94 8.65 -17.94 -9.71
CA VAL A 94 7.40 -17.55 -10.39
C VAL A 94 7.51 -17.80 -11.89
N ARG A 95 8.63 -17.44 -12.52
CA ARG A 95 8.86 -17.66 -13.94
C ARG A 95 8.84 -19.16 -14.30
N ALA A 96 9.53 -19.98 -13.52
CA ALA A 96 9.61 -21.43 -13.74
C ALA A 96 8.22 -22.08 -13.68
N VAL A 97 7.39 -21.73 -12.71
CA VAL A 97 6.01 -22.25 -12.57
C VAL A 97 5.10 -21.77 -13.70
N LEU A 98 5.32 -20.58 -14.23
CA LEU A 98 4.52 -20.05 -15.34
C LEU A 98 5.00 -20.49 -16.72
N GLU A 99 6.19 -21.06 -16.81
CA GLU A 99 6.74 -21.58 -18.07
C GLU A 99 5.87 -22.69 -18.64
N GLY A 100 5.53 -22.59 -19.92
CA GLY A 100 4.64 -23.55 -20.60
C GLY A 100 3.14 -23.36 -20.35
N ARG A 101 2.71 -22.50 -19.43
CA ARG A 101 1.29 -22.23 -19.16
C ARG A 101 0.77 -21.11 -20.05
N SER A 102 -0.37 -21.35 -20.70
CA SER A 102 -1.08 -20.32 -21.47
C SER A 102 -1.67 -19.23 -20.56
N LYS A 103 -2.02 -18.07 -21.15
CA LYS A 103 -2.67 -16.97 -20.40
C LYS A 103 -4.00 -17.41 -19.75
N LYS A 104 -4.73 -18.33 -20.41
CA LYS A 104 -6.00 -18.85 -19.88
C LYS A 104 -5.75 -19.72 -18.66
N GLU A 105 -4.81 -20.66 -18.72
CA GLU A 105 -4.46 -21.54 -17.59
C GLU A 105 -3.96 -20.75 -16.38
N ARG A 106 -3.18 -19.68 -16.61
CA ARG A 106 -2.72 -18.79 -15.54
C ARG A 106 -3.85 -18.06 -14.82
N ARG A 107 -4.97 -17.82 -15.49
CA ARG A 107 -6.15 -17.16 -14.93
C ARG A 107 -7.07 -18.15 -14.25
N ASP A 108 -7.25 -19.32 -14.84
CA ASP A 108 -8.22 -20.31 -14.35
C ASP A 108 -7.66 -21.11 -13.15
N ASP A 109 -6.32 -21.26 -13.05
CA ASP A 109 -5.64 -22.11 -12.06
C ASP A 109 -4.88 -21.31 -10.98
N ILE A 110 -5.38 -20.14 -10.58
CA ILE A 110 -4.70 -19.25 -9.62
C ILE A 110 -4.31 -19.97 -8.33
N ALA A 111 -5.25 -20.73 -7.74
CA ALA A 111 -4.98 -21.47 -6.50
C ALA A 111 -3.95 -22.59 -6.69
N ALA A 112 -3.91 -23.26 -7.85
CA ALA A 112 -2.91 -24.28 -8.15
C ALA A 112 -1.52 -23.66 -8.31
N ILE A 113 -1.41 -22.54 -9.01
CA ILE A 113 -0.16 -21.78 -9.16
C ILE A 113 0.36 -21.32 -7.78
N GLY A 114 -0.52 -20.78 -6.94
CA GLY A 114 -0.15 -20.35 -5.60
C GLY A 114 0.39 -21.48 -4.73
N ARG A 115 -0.26 -22.65 -4.77
CA ARG A 115 0.19 -23.85 -4.04
C ARG A 115 1.54 -24.36 -4.53
N GLU A 116 1.76 -24.37 -5.83
CA GLU A 116 3.05 -24.79 -6.42
C GLU A 116 4.20 -23.83 -6.05
N LEU A 117 3.88 -22.54 -5.88
CA LEU A 117 4.81 -21.53 -5.40
C LEU A 117 5.00 -21.53 -3.87
N GLY A 118 4.21 -22.31 -3.12
CA GLY A 118 4.21 -22.29 -1.66
C GLY A 118 3.76 -20.94 -1.09
N ALA A 119 2.89 -20.24 -1.81
CA ALA A 119 2.38 -18.93 -1.40
C ALA A 119 1.09 -19.06 -0.59
N ASP A 120 0.90 -18.17 0.38
CA ASP A 120 -0.37 -17.98 1.12
C ASP A 120 -1.29 -17.03 0.36
N VAL A 121 -0.69 -15.99 -0.21
CA VAL A 121 -1.37 -14.97 -1.00
C VAL A 121 -0.71 -14.85 -2.37
N LEU A 122 -1.54 -14.80 -3.41
CA LEU A 122 -1.10 -14.57 -4.77
C LEU A 122 -1.62 -13.22 -5.25
N ILE A 123 -0.76 -12.42 -5.84
CA ILE A 123 -1.11 -11.13 -6.44
C ILE A 123 -1.01 -11.24 -7.95
N THR A 124 -2.13 -10.99 -8.62
CA THR A 124 -2.20 -10.76 -10.06
C THR A 124 -2.49 -9.30 -10.32
N GLY A 125 -2.29 -8.79 -11.54
CA GLY A 125 -2.62 -7.39 -11.77
C GLY A 125 -2.63 -7.01 -13.24
N LYS A 126 -3.03 -5.76 -13.48
CA LYS A 126 -3.08 -5.11 -14.79
C LYS A 126 -2.40 -3.75 -14.72
N ILE A 127 -1.73 -3.39 -15.78
CA ILE A 127 -1.19 -2.07 -16.02
C ILE A 127 -2.19 -1.36 -16.91
N GLU A 128 -3.06 -0.54 -16.32
CA GLU A 128 -4.12 0.17 -17.05
C GLU A 128 -3.57 1.38 -17.81
N GLU A 129 -2.60 2.07 -17.22
CA GLU A 129 -1.95 3.22 -17.84
C GLU A 129 -0.46 3.24 -17.50
N PHE A 130 0.36 3.44 -18.53
CA PHE A 130 1.79 3.63 -18.42
C PHE A 130 2.21 4.61 -19.49
N ASN A 131 2.15 5.90 -19.17
CA ASN A 131 2.23 6.96 -20.17
C ASN A 131 3.11 8.13 -19.76
N ILE A 132 3.77 8.75 -20.76
CA ILE A 132 4.46 10.01 -20.62
C ILE A 132 3.86 10.98 -21.64
N THR A 133 3.21 12.02 -21.16
CA THR A 133 2.62 13.06 -21.98
C THR A 133 3.55 14.27 -22.02
N ARG A 134 3.84 14.74 -23.21
CA ARG A 134 4.60 15.97 -23.45
C ARG A 134 3.66 17.09 -23.85
N PHE A 135 3.68 18.17 -23.10
CA PHE A 135 2.98 19.40 -23.45
C PHE A 135 3.96 20.50 -23.82
N MET A 136 3.72 21.17 -24.93
CA MET A 136 4.51 22.31 -25.40
C MET A 136 3.58 23.47 -25.72
N ALA A 137 3.86 24.63 -25.14
CA ALA A 137 3.18 25.88 -25.48
C ALA A 137 4.20 26.98 -25.74
N GLY A 138 4.02 27.71 -26.84
CA GLY A 138 4.89 28.82 -27.24
C GLY A 138 5.25 28.81 -28.73
N ALA A 139 5.73 29.95 -29.24
CA ALA A 139 6.23 30.07 -30.61
C ALA A 139 7.71 29.66 -30.67
N GLN A 140 8.11 28.96 -31.72
CA GLN A 140 9.46 28.40 -31.89
C GLN A 140 10.62 29.41 -31.76
N MET A 141 10.37 30.71 -31.95
CA MET A 141 11.40 31.76 -31.88
C MET A 141 11.37 32.65 -30.66
N LEU A 142 10.31 32.60 -29.85
CA LEU A 142 10.11 33.51 -28.71
C LEU A 142 10.24 32.83 -27.32
N GLY A 143 10.68 31.59 -27.29
CA GLY A 143 10.70 30.79 -26.09
C GLY A 143 9.40 30.01 -25.90
N GLY A 144 9.48 28.84 -25.29
CA GLY A 144 8.34 27.96 -25.06
C GLY A 144 8.36 27.34 -23.69
N TYR A 145 7.17 27.07 -23.19
CA TYR A 145 6.95 26.25 -22.01
C TYR A 145 6.91 24.79 -22.41
N ARG A 146 7.71 23.97 -21.75
CA ARG A 146 7.66 22.52 -21.91
C ARG A 146 7.29 21.89 -20.59
N SER A 147 6.34 21.01 -20.58
CA SER A 147 5.94 20.22 -19.43
C SER A 147 5.86 18.77 -19.82
N TYR A 148 6.30 17.92 -18.94
CA TYR A 148 6.16 16.48 -19.06
C TYR A 148 5.30 16.00 -17.88
N ALA A 149 4.34 15.16 -18.17
CA ALA A 149 3.54 14.48 -17.17
C ALA A 149 3.68 12.97 -17.39
N SER A 150 3.86 12.24 -16.33
CA SER A 150 3.85 10.79 -16.38
C SER A 150 2.74 10.28 -15.49
N THR A 151 1.93 9.36 -16.02
CA THR A 151 0.85 8.70 -15.30
C THR A 151 1.05 7.20 -15.37
N VAL A 152 0.97 6.56 -14.21
CA VAL A 152 0.93 5.11 -14.06
C VAL A 152 -0.29 4.76 -13.26
N ARG A 153 -1.14 3.88 -13.80
CA ARG A 153 -2.31 3.33 -13.12
C ARG A 153 -2.25 1.82 -13.16
N LEU A 154 -2.31 1.23 -11.97
CA LEU A 154 -2.21 -0.21 -11.76
C LEU A 154 -3.47 -0.71 -11.05
N GLU A 155 -3.89 -1.90 -11.40
CA GLU A 155 -4.89 -2.67 -10.67
C GLU A 155 -4.24 -3.97 -10.22
N ALA A 156 -4.46 -4.39 -8.98
CA ALA A 156 -3.99 -5.66 -8.44
C ALA A 156 -5.14 -6.40 -7.78
N SER A 157 -5.28 -7.70 -8.08
CA SER A 157 -6.21 -8.62 -7.43
C SER A 157 -5.43 -9.51 -6.48
N LEU A 158 -5.90 -9.60 -5.23
CA LEU A 158 -5.32 -10.41 -4.19
C LEU A 158 -6.12 -11.71 -4.04
N TRP A 159 -5.43 -12.84 -4.01
CA TRP A 159 -6.04 -14.16 -3.96
C TRP A 159 -5.49 -14.95 -2.77
N ARG A 160 -6.37 -15.50 -1.97
CA ARG A 160 -6.00 -16.46 -0.94
C ARG A 160 -5.82 -17.84 -1.56
N VAL A 161 -4.63 -18.41 -1.41
CA VAL A 161 -4.25 -19.65 -2.12
C VAL A 161 -4.97 -20.88 -1.59
N VAL A 162 -5.21 -20.96 -0.27
CA VAL A 162 -5.78 -22.14 0.38
C VAL A 162 -7.16 -22.54 -0.19
N ASP A 163 -7.99 -21.58 -0.53
CA ASP A 163 -9.36 -21.78 -1.04
C ASP A 163 -9.59 -21.15 -2.42
N GLY A 164 -8.62 -20.47 -2.97
CA GLY A 164 -8.73 -19.78 -4.26
C GLY A 164 -9.65 -18.55 -4.26
N ARG A 165 -10.01 -18.03 -3.10
CA ARG A 165 -10.91 -16.87 -2.96
C ARG A 165 -10.17 -15.56 -3.27
N GLU A 166 -10.81 -14.69 -4.04
CA GLU A 166 -10.36 -13.32 -4.20
C GLU A 166 -10.63 -12.51 -2.91
N LEU A 167 -9.58 -11.94 -2.35
CA LEU A 167 -9.63 -11.12 -1.14
C LEU A 167 -10.06 -9.69 -1.46
N GLY A 168 -9.78 -9.23 -2.67
CA GLY A 168 -10.16 -7.91 -3.15
C GLY A 168 -9.35 -7.46 -4.35
N ILE A 169 -9.85 -6.42 -4.99
CA ILE A 169 -9.19 -5.71 -6.08
C ILE A 169 -8.78 -4.33 -5.57
N ILE A 170 -7.51 -3.98 -5.72
CA ILE A 170 -6.94 -2.73 -5.25
C ILE A 170 -6.29 -1.97 -6.40
N GLY A 171 -6.42 -0.66 -6.41
CA GLY A 171 -5.79 0.20 -7.41
C GLY A 171 -4.66 1.02 -6.81
N GLY A 172 -3.67 1.36 -7.64
CA GLY A 172 -2.65 2.33 -7.32
C GLY A 172 -2.43 3.29 -8.46
N GLU A 173 -2.31 4.58 -8.15
CA GLU A 173 -2.09 5.62 -9.15
C GLU A 173 -0.88 6.48 -8.76
N GLY A 174 -0.04 6.75 -9.74
CA GLY A 174 1.09 7.65 -9.61
C GLY A 174 1.12 8.67 -10.73
N GLU A 175 1.08 9.94 -10.37
CA GLU A 175 1.27 11.05 -11.29
C GLU A 175 2.48 11.87 -10.87
N VAL A 176 3.35 12.17 -11.85
CA VAL A 176 4.50 13.06 -11.68
C VAL A 176 4.51 14.06 -12.81
N ARG A 177 4.61 15.33 -12.47
CA ARG A 177 4.71 16.43 -13.44
C ARG A 177 6.04 17.13 -13.26
N ASP A 178 6.78 17.27 -14.35
CA ASP A 178 7.99 18.08 -14.41
C ASP A 178 7.73 19.34 -15.26
N ARG A 179 7.85 20.51 -14.65
CA ARG A 179 7.59 21.80 -15.30
C ARG A 179 8.90 22.53 -15.51
N HIS A 180 9.26 22.77 -16.78
CA HIS A 180 10.42 23.58 -17.13
C HIS A 180 9.98 24.80 -17.92
N ILE A 181 10.34 25.97 -17.41
CA ILE A 181 10.32 27.21 -18.16
C ILE A 181 11.75 27.41 -18.67
N GLY A 182 11.98 27.15 -19.95
CA GLY A 182 13.28 27.30 -20.59
C GLY A 182 13.20 28.15 -21.84
N LEU A 183 14.04 29.16 -21.91
CA LEU A 183 14.34 29.84 -23.17
C LEU A 183 15.22 28.92 -24.00
N THR A 184 14.65 28.25 -24.99
CA THR A 184 15.43 27.44 -25.92
C THR A 184 15.97 28.32 -27.04
N PHE A 185 17.11 28.93 -26.81
CA PHE A 185 17.87 29.51 -27.90
C PHE A 185 18.52 28.37 -28.70
N LEU A 186 18.18 28.27 -29.99
CA LEU A 186 18.84 27.41 -30.97
C LEU A 186 18.58 25.89 -30.90
N GLY A 187 17.38 25.41 -30.65
CA GLY A 187 16.94 24.07 -31.11
C GLY A 187 17.79 22.85 -30.71
N ARG A 188 18.74 22.99 -29.80
CA ARG A 188 19.52 21.84 -29.26
C ARG A 188 18.75 21.18 -28.14
N PRO A 189 18.59 19.84 -28.13
CA PRO A 189 17.95 19.13 -27.05
C PRO A 189 18.71 19.36 -25.75
N THR A 190 18.01 19.70 -24.67
CA THR A 190 18.59 19.82 -23.35
C THR A 190 18.97 18.42 -22.82
N GLN A 191 19.80 18.34 -21.79
CA GLN A 191 20.15 17.06 -21.18
C GLN A 191 18.93 16.28 -20.70
N ARG A 192 17.82 16.97 -20.34
CA ARG A 192 16.54 16.38 -19.98
C ARG A 192 15.75 15.83 -21.17
N ASP A 193 15.80 16.49 -22.31
CA ASP A 193 15.23 15.92 -23.56
C ASP A 193 15.89 14.58 -23.90
N ARG A 194 17.16 14.38 -23.54
CA ARG A 194 17.86 13.10 -23.69
C ARG A 194 17.34 12.02 -22.76
N GLN A 195 16.90 12.36 -21.56
CA GLN A 195 16.31 11.37 -20.64
C GLN A 195 15.05 10.73 -21.22
N PHE A 196 14.29 11.44 -22.02
CA PHE A 196 13.09 10.89 -22.68
C PHE A 196 13.42 10.14 -23.97
N TYR A 197 14.42 10.58 -24.74
CA TYR A 197 14.89 9.85 -25.92
C TYR A 197 15.76 8.64 -25.57
N GLY A 198 16.39 8.63 -24.40
CA GLY A 198 17.26 7.57 -23.91
C GLY A 198 16.58 6.55 -23.00
N LEU A 199 15.25 6.51 -22.91
CA LEU A 199 14.53 5.54 -22.07
C LEU A 199 14.85 4.09 -22.44
N ASN A 200 15.11 3.83 -23.72
CA ASN A 200 15.45 2.49 -24.22
C ASN A 200 16.81 1.97 -23.69
N ASP A 201 17.70 2.88 -23.27
CA ASP A 201 19.03 2.54 -22.75
C ASP A 201 19.01 2.36 -21.20
N ILE A 202 17.86 2.63 -20.58
CA ILE A 202 17.68 2.51 -19.14
C ILE A 202 17.01 1.18 -18.84
N GLU A 203 17.60 0.37 -17.99
CA GLU A 203 17.00 -0.88 -17.53
C GLU A 203 15.79 -0.58 -16.61
N PHE A 204 14.65 -1.23 -16.87
CA PHE A 204 13.43 -1.08 -16.08
C PHE A 204 13.66 -1.52 -14.62
N GLY A 205 13.29 -0.68 -13.68
CA GLY A 205 13.45 -0.94 -12.26
C GLY A 205 14.83 -0.56 -11.69
N SER A 206 15.81 -0.22 -12.54
CA SER A 206 17.13 0.24 -12.10
C SER A 206 17.05 1.56 -11.32
N GLU A 207 18.12 1.92 -10.62
CA GLU A 207 18.21 3.23 -9.95
C GLU A 207 18.04 4.40 -10.93
N ALA A 208 18.58 4.25 -12.14
CA ALA A 208 18.40 5.23 -13.21
C ALA A 208 16.92 5.36 -13.62
N PHE A 209 16.21 4.25 -13.76
CA PHE A 209 14.76 4.23 -14.02
C PHE A 209 13.98 4.95 -12.91
N ARG A 210 14.27 4.66 -11.65
CA ARG A 210 13.59 5.24 -10.49
C ARG A 210 13.73 6.77 -10.40
N LYS A 211 14.79 7.33 -10.98
CA LYS A 211 15.02 8.79 -11.08
C LYS A 211 14.23 9.45 -12.21
N THR A 212 13.74 8.70 -13.18
CA THR A 212 12.89 9.23 -14.25
C THR A 212 11.50 9.59 -13.74
N ILE A 213 10.78 10.46 -14.45
CA ILE A 213 9.40 10.82 -14.07
C ILE A 213 8.45 9.59 -14.11
N ILE A 214 8.65 8.68 -15.07
CA ILE A 214 7.85 7.47 -15.20
C ILE A 214 8.17 6.49 -14.05
N GLY A 215 9.44 6.38 -13.67
CA GLY A 215 9.87 5.56 -12.53
C GLY A 215 9.32 6.08 -11.21
N GLN A 216 9.34 7.41 -11.01
CA GLN A 216 8.74 8.04 -9.84
C GLN A 216 7.22 7.84 -9.79
N ALA A 217 6.53 7.96 -10.93
CA ALA A 217 5.10 7.68 -11.03
C ALA A 217 4.80 6.20 -10.70
N MET A 218 5.60 5.26 -11.24
CA MET A 218 5.50 3.84 -10.94
C MET A 218 5.66 3.58 -9.43
N LEU A 219 6.68 4.13 -8.79
CA LEU A 219 6.92 3.94 -7.36
C LEU A 219 5.79 4.51 -6.49
N LYS A 220 5.16 5.63 -6.90
CA LYS A 220 3.98 6.16 -6.20
C LYS A 220 2.80 5.19 -6.28
N ALA A 221 2.48 4.68 -7.48
CA ALA A 221 1.41 3.70 -7.68
C ALA A 221 1.66 2.43 -6.85
N LEU A 222 2.90 1.92 -6.85
CA LEU A 222 3.27 0.72 -6.09
C LEU A 222 3.21 0.91 -4.57
N LYS A 223 3.57 2.10 -4.07
CA LYS A 223 3.45 2.42 -2.64
C LYS A 223 1.99 2.51 -2.20
N GLU A 224 1.11 3.03 -3.04
CA GLU A 224 -0.32 3.02 -2.78
C GLU A 224 -0.88 1.59 -2.74
N ILE A 225 -0.50 0.73 -3.70
CA ILE A 225 -0.85 -0.70 -3.68
C ILE A 225 -0.34 -1.35 -2.40
N LYS A 226 0.94 -1.11 -2.00
CA LYS A 226 1.49 -1.65 -0.76
C LYS A 226 0.62 -1.33 0.45
N GLY A 227 0.24 -0.06 0.64
CA GLY A 227 -0.61 0.35 1.77
C GLY A 227 -1.93 -0.42 1.79
N LYS A 228 -2.59 -0.57 0.63
CA LYS A 228 -3.85 -1.33 0.52
C LYS A 228 -3.65 -2.84 0.71
N VAL A 229 -2.53 -3.42 0.27
CA VAL A 229 -2.17 -4.83 0.55
C VAL A 229 -2.02 -5.02 2.06
N GLU A 230 -1.35 -4.10 2.74
CA GLU A 230 -1.16 -4.14 4.19
C GLU A 230 -2.50 -4.08 4.94
N GLU A 231 -3.47 -3.31 4.46
CA GLU A 231 -4.82 -3.28 5.05
C GLU A 231 -5.57 -4.60 4.93
N VAL A 232 -5.39 -5.32 3.82
CA VAL A 232 -6.13 -6.56 3.51
C VAL A 232 -5.43 -7.80 4.07
N VAL A 233 -4.10 -7.87 3.95
CA VAL A 233 -3.31 -9.09 4.22
C VAL A 233 -2.71 -9.09 5.62
N THR A 234 -2.37 -7.91 6.17
CA THR A 234 -1.82 -7.83 7.52
C THR A 234 -2.89 -8.12 8.57
N PRO A 235 -2.62 -8.95 9.55
CA PRO A 235 -3.57 -9.17 10.64
C PRO A 235 -3.84 -7.87 11.41
N PRO A 236 -5.00 -7.77 12.09
CA PRO A 236 -5.33 -6.60 12.87
C PRO A 236 -4.25 -6.33 13.91
N SER A 237 -3.52 -5.25 13.74
CA SER A 237 -2.56 -4.78 14.71
C SER A 237 -3.28 -4.04 15.83
N GLY A 238 -2.88 -4.30 17.04
CA GLY A 238 -3.33 -3.55 18.20
C GLY A 238 -2.94 -4.23 19.47
N LEU A 239 -2.05 -3.59 20.24
CA LEU A 239 -1.99 -3.87 21.66
C LEU A 239 -3.41 -3.74 22.20
N LYS A 240 -4.03 -4.85 22.59
CA LYS A 240 -5.18 -4.77 23.47
C LYS A 240 -4.74 -3.87 24.63
N ALA A 241 -5.59 -2.93 25.04
CA ALA A 241 -5.31 -2.14 26.24
C ALA A 241 -5.05 -3.13 27.39
N THR A 242 -3.79 -3.55 27.51
CA THR A 242 -3.37 -4.51 28.51
C THR A 242 -3.26 -3.78 29.83
N ALA A 243 -3.70 -4.42 30.90
CA ALA A 243 -3.49 -3.90 32.25
C ALA A 243 -2.00 -3.84 32.64
N ARG A 244 -1.12 -4.35 31.77
CA ARG A 244 0.33 -4.40 31.98
C ARG A 244 1.07 -3.52 30.98
N PRO A 245 2.02 -2.70 31.45
CA PRO A 245 2.89 -1.96 30.55
C PRO A 245 3.77 -2.93 29.76
N VAL A 246 3.97 -2.60 28.48
CA VAL A 246 4.84 -3.36 27.58
C VAL A 246 6.23 -2.74 27.59
N PHE A 247 7.24 -3.60 27.76
CA PHE A 247 8.64 -3.22 27.86
C PHE A 247 9.50 -3.99 26.85
N VAL A 248 10.60 -3.38 26.43
CA VAL A 248 11.71 -4.09 25.83
C VAL A 248 12.44 -4.88 26.91
N LEU A 249 12.53 -6.21 26.75
CA LEU A 249 13.19 -7.10 27.69
C LEU A 249 14.70 -7.15 27.45
N GLU A 250 15.09 -7.28 26.18
CA GLU A 250 16.48 -7.44 25.77
C GLU A 250 16.66 -6.91 24.35
N VAL A 251 17.86 -6.45 24.03
CA VAL A 251 18.25 -6.02 22.67
C VAL A 251 19.49 -6.80 22.25
N GLN A 252 19.45 -7.42 21.08
CA GLN A 252 20.54 -8.18 20.46
C GLN A 252 20.82 -7.67 19.06
N GLY A 253 21.78 -6.77 18.93
CA GLY A 253 22.09 -6.12 17.64
C GLY A 253 20.96 -5.21 17.17
N ASP A 254 20.31 -5.55 16.07
CA ASP A 254 19.15 -4.86 15.48
C ASP A 254 17.79 -5.47 15.87
N GLU A 255 17.80 -6.45 16.76
CA GLU A 255 16.63 -7.16 17.24
C GLU A 255 16.33 -6.83 18.71
N ALA A 256 15.05 -6.75 19.07
CA ALA A 256 14.58 -6.50 20.41
C ALA A 256 13.51 -7.55 20.81
N TYR A 257 13.52 -7.95 22.07
CA TYR A 257 12.47 -8.80 22.65
C TYR A 257 11.54 -7.96 23.52
N VAL A 258 10.23 -8.17 23.36
CA VAL A 258 9.20 -7.44 24.11
C VAL A 258 8.31 -8.40 24.90
N ASN A 259 7.85 -7.98 26.09
CA ASN A 259 6.98 -8.77 26.97
C ASN A 259 5.51 -8.73 26.55
N ALA A 260 5.25 -8.75 25.26
CA ALA A 260 3.91 -8.83 24.71
C ALA A 260 3.89 -9.81 23.54
N GLY A 261 2.80 -10.54 23.37
CA GLY A 261 2.68 -11.62 22.40
C GLY A 261 1.24 -11.80 21.90
N ALA A 262 0.90 -13.03 21.53
CA ALA A 262 -0.39 -13.33 20.90
C ALA A 262 -1.60 -12.97 21.77
N GLU A 263 -1.55 -13.23 23.08
CA GLU A 263 -2.65 -12.91 24.01
C GLU A 263 -2.79 -11.40 24.26
N ASP A 264 -1.72 -10.64 24.06
CA ASP A 264 -1.70 -9.19 24.17
C ASP A 264 -2.19 -8.50 22.89
N GLY A 265 -2.53 -9.26 21.85
CA GLY A 265 -3.02 -8.78 20.57
C GLY A 265 -1.90 -8.32 19.61
N ILE A 266 -0.65 -8.72 19.87
CA ILE A 266 0.51 -8.46 19.00
C ILE A 266 0.46 -9.39 17.80
N ALA A 267 0.70 -8.81 16.61
CA ALA A 267 0.85 -9.53 15.36
C ALA A 267 2.19 -9.21 14.68
N ILE A 268 2.65 -10.14 13.83
CA ILE A 268 3.82 -9.89 12.99
C ILE A 268 3.52 -8.72 12.05
N GLY A 269 4.50 -7.81 11.91
CA GLY A 269 4.35 -6.58 11.12
C GLY A 269 3.92 -5.36 11.92
N ASP A 270 3.41 -5.53 13.15
CA ASP A 270 3.02 -4.42 14.01
C ASP A 270 4.18 -3.48 14.28
N LYS A 271 3.91 -2.18 14.24
CA LYS A 271 4.87 -1.13 14.55
C LYS A 271 4.53 -0.49 15.88
N PHE A 272 5.54 -0.24 16.67
CA PHE A 272 5.41 0.37 17.97
C PHE A 272 6.47 1.45 18.16
N ASN A 273 6.07 2.50 18.86
CA ASN A 273 7.00 3.52 19.32
C ASN A 273 7.63 3.06 20.63
N VAL A 274 8.91 3.29 20.78
CA VAL A 274 9.68 2.98 21.98
C VAL A 274 10.04 4.28 22.69
N TYR A 275 9.80 4.32 23.99
CA TYR A 275 10.03 5.47 24.85
C TYR A 275 11.03 5.13 25.93
N ASP A 276 11.94 6.04 26.22
CA ASP A 276 12.81 5.91 27.38
C ASP A 276 12.01 6.04 28.70
N GLN A 277 12.62 5.68 29.82
CA GLN A 277 11.97 5.78 31.14
C GLN A 277 12.04 7.19 31.73
N GLY A 278 12.65 8.14 31.03
CA GLY A 278 12.98 9.43 31.61
C GLY A 278 14.14 9.35 32.62
N LYS A 279 14.55 10.49 33.14
CA LYS A 279 15.62 10.59 34.15
C LYS A 279 15.00 10.60 35.54
N GLU A 280 15.60 9.86 36.47
CA GLU A 280 15.24 9.94 37.88
C GLU A 280 15.44 11.37 38.41
N LEU A 281 14.41 11.89 39.05
CA LEU A 281 14.45 13.14 39.81
C LEU A 281 14.62 12.78 41.29
N ARG A 282 15.79 13.15 41.86
CA ARG A 282 16.12 12.90 43.24
C ARG A 282 16.12 14.19 44.04
N ASP A 283 15.64 14.11 45.27
CA ASP A 283 15.80 15.19 46.24
C ASP A 283 17.31 15.40 46.50
N PRO A 284 17.85 16.59 46.28
CA PRO A 284 19.27 16.86 46.47
C PRO A 284 19.72 16.81 47.94
N SER A 285 18.78 16.85 48.91
CA SER A 285 19.09 16.85 50.32
C SER A 285 19.00 15.44 50.95
N THR A 286 18.08 14.63 50.48
CA THR A 286 17.82 13.27 51.01
C THR A 286 18.33 12.15 50.11
N GLY A 287 18.53 12.43 48.82
CA GLY A 287 18.85 11.42 47.82
C GLY A 287 17.68 10.55 47.40
N GLU A 288 16.49 10.77 47.95
CA GLU A 288 15.27 10.03 47.65
C GLU A 288 14.78 10.30 46.24
N VAL A 289 14.28 9.26 45.53
CA VAL A 289 13.69 9.38 44.22
C VAL A 289 12.30 9.98 44.33
N LEU A 290 12.11 11.19 43.83
CA LEU A 290 10.82 11.90 43.87
C LEU A 290 9.95 11.57 42.65
N GLY A 291 10.54 11.05 41.57
CA GLY A 291 9.84 10.71 40.32
C GLY A 291 10.79 10.62 39.13
N TYR A 292 10.22 10.70 37.94
CA TYR A 292 10.95 10.63 36.67
C TYR A 292 10.53 11.79 35.79
N THR A 293 11.40 12.25 34.88
CA THR A 293 11.03 13.16 33.81
C THR A 293 10.07 12.50 32.84
N ASP A 294 9.41 13.27 31.99
CA ASP A 294 8.57 12.72 30.92
C ASP A 294 9.37 11.80 30.01
N ALA A 295 8.79 10.63 29.68
CA ALA A 295 9.35 9.68 28.74
C ALA A 295 9.37 10.31 27.33
N GLN A 296 10.50 10.23 26.64
CA GLN A 296 10.65 10.73 25.27
C GLN A 296 10.68 9.55 24.29
N LYS A 297 10.15 9.79 23.06
CA LYS A 297 10.27 8.81 22.00
C LYS A 297 11.76 8.63 21.67
N ALA A 298 12.24 7.42 21.86
CA ALA A 298 13.64 7.05 21.64
C ALA A 298 13.85 6.31 20.32
N GLY A 299 12.84 5.57 19.86
CA GLY A 299 12.93 4.80 18.64
C GLY A 299 11.61 4.17 18.21
N ALA A 300 11.68 3.26 17.23
CA ALA A 300 10.57 2.46 16.75
C ALA A 300 11.01 1.03 16.48
N ILE A 301 10.11 0.08 16.70
CA ILE A 301 10.32 -1.35 16.44
C ILE A 301 9.18 -1.89 15.59
N GLN A 302 9.47 -2.96 14.83
CA GLN A 302 8.48 -3.73 14.09
C GLN A 302 8.58 -5.19 14.50
N ILE A 303 7.43 -5.80 14.85
CA ILE A 303 7.36 -7.21 15.22
C ILE A 303 7.69 -8.09 14.03
N VAL A 304 8.65 -8.99 14.20
CA VAL A 304 9.07 -9.95 13.17
C VAL A 304 8.68 -11.37 13.50
N GLU A 305 8.45 -11.67 14.79
CA GLU A 305 8.08 -13.00 15.24
C GLU A 305 7.29 -12.91 16.56
N VAL A 306 6.17 -13.62 16.66
CA VAL A 306 5.45 -13.82 17.92
C VAL A 306 5.86 -15.16 18.49
N LYS A 307 6.62 -15.17 19.61
CA LYS A 307 7.23 -16.37 20.19
C LYS A 307 6.32 -17.07 21.21
N GLY A 308 5.29 -16.40 21.70
CA GLY A 308 4.40 -16.97 22.70
C GLY A 308 3.27 -16.04 23.11
N ALA A 309 2.56 -16.43 24.16
CA ALA A 309 1.42 -15.68 24.69
C ALA A 309 1.78 -14.22 25.02
N HIS A 310 2.95 -14.01 25.61
CA HIS A 310 3.43 -12.71 26.11
C HIS A 310 4.88 -12.43 25.74
N LEU A 311 5.35 -12.92 24.59
CA LEU A 311 6.71 -12.73 24.13
C LEU A 311 6.72 -12.58 22.61
N SER A 312 7.33 -11.50 22.13
CA SER A 312 7.59 -11.29 20.72
C SER A 312 9.01 -10.79 20.47
N LYS A 313 9.49 -11.05 19.25
CA LYS A 313 10.74 -10.56 18.72
C LYS A 313 10.42 -9.46 17.71
N ALA A 314 11.11 -8.35 17.82
CA ALA A 314 10.96 -7.20 16.96
C ALA A 314 12.30 -6.81 16.33
N ARG A 315 12.26 -6.15 15.18
CA ARG A 315 13.40 -5.48 14.56
C ARG A 315 13.35 -4.00 14.91
N ILE A 316 14.50 -3.43 15.23
CA ILE A 316 14.65 -1.98 15.40
C ILE A 316 14.59 -1.33 14.02
N VAL A 317 13.63 -0.40 13.83
CA VAL A 317 13.36 0.26 12.53
C VAL A 317 13.97 1.66 12.52
N ASP A 318 13.98 2.30 13.69
CA ASP A 318 14.46 3.67 13.85
C ASP A 318 14.93 3.95 15.28
N GLY A 319 15.87 4.87 15.45
CA GLY A 319 16.31 5.42 16.71
C GLY A 319 17.10 4.45 17.60
N ARG A 320 17.07 4.72 18.91
CA ARG A 320 17.77 3.96 19.95
C ARG A 320 16.76 3.14 20.74
N VAL A 321 16.99 1.85 20.89
CA VAL A 321 16.17 0.93 21.66
C VAL A 321 17.04 0.24 22.69
N GLU A 322 16.64 0.25 23.96
CA GLU A 322 17.34 -0.38 25.05
C GLU A 322 16.41 -1.20 25.94
N ALA A 323 16.96 -2.13 26.69
CA ALA A 323 16.18 -2.88 27.67
C ALA A 323 15.49 -1.95 28.67
N HIS A 324 14.31 -2.35 29.11
CA HIS A 324 13.41 -1.60 30.01
C HIS A 324 12.73 -0.36 29.40
N PHE A 325 12.97 -0.01 28.15
CA PHE A 325 12.21 1.03 27.47
C PHE A 325 10.75 0.59 27.30
N THR A 326 9.83 1.56 27.40
CA THR A 326 8.38 1.31 27.29
C THR A 326 7.97 1.28 25.82
N VAL A 327 7.14 0.31 25.48
CA VAL A 327 6.58 0.15 24.11
C VAL A 327 5.12 0.61 24.12
N ARG A 328 4.74 1.46 23.13
CA ARG A 328 3.36 1.95 22.95
C ARG A 328 2.96 1.81 21.49
N ALA A 329 1.67 1.58 21.27
CA ALA A 329 1.10 1.62 19.91
C ALA A 329 1.34 2.98 19.25
N GLU A 330 1.51 2.97 17.93
CA GLU A 330 1.70 4.16 17.11
C GLU A 330 0.41 4.97 17.01
#